data_91f24043725440533d4a12eab6d6cffd
#
_entry.id   91f24043725440533d4a12eab6d6cffd
#
_cell.length_a   1.000
_cell.length_b   1.000
_cell.length_c   1.000
_cell.angle_alpha   90.00
_cell.angle_beta   90.00
_cell.angle_gamma   90.00
#
_symmetry.space_group_name_H-M   'P 1'
#
loop_
_entity.id
_entity.type
_entity.pdbx_description
1 polymer ?
#
loop_
_entity_poly.entity_id
_entity_poly.type
_entity_poly.pdbx_seq_one_letter_code
_entity_poly.pdbx_strand_id
1 'polypeptide(L)'
;MSFLRLLTLCAIATGVSGLAAPAHAQDPAATLVIHVQNVSPKGGMLRLGLYDEARYPDDNADALASADVQAQAGETIVTLNNIRPGTYAIQTYQDINSNDKMDTSWFGIPQEPYGFSRDARPRLSKPRFSAVRFDVAPGMNEQTLHLQSFVSLIAEK
;
A
#
# COMPACT_ATOMS: atom_id res chain seq x y z
N MET A 1 71.75 -55.53 8.69
CA MET A 1 70.42 -56.11 8.72
C MET A 1 69.44 -55.06 9.26
N SER A 2 68.95 -54.24 8.35
CA SER A 2 68.06 -53.10 8.74
C SER A 2 66.69 -53.33 8.13
N PHE A 3 65.71 -53.44 8.98
CA PHE A 3 64.31 -53.51 8.56
C PHE A 3 63.72 -52.13 8.47
N LEU A 4 63.44 -51.69 7.24
CA LEU A 4 62.77 -50.44 6.93
C LEU A 4 61.23 -50.68 7.10
N ARG A 5 60.62 -50.02 8.08
CA ARG A 5 59.17 -50.02 8.26
C ARG A 5 58.56 -48.81 7.52
N LEU A 6 57.82 -49.13 6.48
CA LEU A 6 57.02 -48.13 5.71
C LEU A 6 55.74 -47.78 6.49
N LEU A 7 55.60 -46.53 6.97
CA LEU A 7 54.36 -46.05 7.56
C LEU A 7 53.45 -45.49 6.44
N THR A 8 52.34 -46.17 6.22
CA THR A 8 51.30 -45.70 5.32
C THR A 8 50.40 -44.71 6.07
N LEU A 9 50.48 -43.46 5.68
CA LEU A 9 49.61 -42.39 6.23
C LEU A 9 48.28 -42.42 5.51
N CYS A 10 47.21 -42.80 6.19
CA CYS A 10 45.84 -42.81 5.68
C CYS A 10 45.24 -41.41 5.92
N ALA A 11 45.11 -40.60 4.88
CA ALA A 11 44.44 -39.29 4.94
C ALA A 11 42.92 -39.49 4.90
N ILE A 12 42.27 -39.23 6.02
CA ILE A 12 40.81 -39.22 6.12
C ILE A 12 40.34 -37.84 5.65
N ALA A 13 39.78 -37.78 4.43
CA ALA A 13 39.10 -36.57 3.93
C ALA A 13 37.71 -36.51 4.53
N THR A 14 37.51 -35.65 5.53
CA THR A 14 36.18 -35.31 6.06
C THR A 14 35.51 -34.34 5.11
N GLY A 15 34.60 -34.85 4.26
CA GLY A 15 33.72 -34.08 3.43
C GLY A 15 32.68 -33.34 4.28
N VAL A 16 32.82 -32.03 4.43
CA VAL A 16 31.79 -31.16 5.02
C VAL A 16 30.70 -30.97 3.97
N SER A 17 29.63 -31.76 4.06
CA SER A 17 28.38 -31.51 3.30
C SER A 17 27.72 -30.26 3.87
N GLY A 18 27.97 -29.11 3.24
CA GLY A 18 27.24 -27.90 3.53
C GLY A 18 25.76 -28.06 3.14
N LEU A 19 24.89 -28.14 4.14
CA LEU A 19 23.46 -28.03 3.95
C LEU A 19 23.19 -26.58 3.48
N ALA A 20 22.97 -26.38 2.17
CA ALA A 20 22.46 -25.10 1.64
C ALA A 20 21.05 -24.93 2.22
N ALA A 21 20.88 -23.91 3.09
CA ALA A 21 19.56 -23.50 3.55
C ALA A 21 18.72 -23.10 2.30
N PRO A 22 17.43 -23.48 2.26
CA PRO A 22 16.57 -23.05 1.15
C PRO A 22 16.55 -21.52 1.15
N ALA A 23 16.97 -20.93 0.04
CA ALA A 23 16.75 -19.51 -0.20
C ALA A 23 15.23 -19.30 -0.19
N HIS A 24 14.73 -18.58 0.80
CA HIS A 24 13.34 -18.12 0.79
C HIS A 24 13.20 -17.23 -0.43
N ALA A 25 12.51 -17.70 -1.46
CA ALA A 25 12.09 -16.87 -2.57
C ALA A 25 11.21 -15.78 -1.95
N GLN A 26 11.71 -14.55 -1.92
CA GLN A 26 10.88 -13.40 -1.56
C GLN A 26 9.78 -13.31 -2.63
N ASP A 27 8.52 -13.26 -2.19
CA ASP A 27 7.43 -13.00 -3.10
C ASP A 27 7.77 -11.76 -3.94
N PRO A 28 7.61 -11.84 -5.28
CA PRO A 28 7.97 -10.73 -6.15
C PRO A 28 7.18 -9.48 -5.72
N ALA A 29 7.91 -8.45 -5.30
CA ALA A 29 7.31 -7.20 -4.87
C ALA A 29 6.61 -6.51 -6.04
N ALA A 30 5.48 -5.87 -5.78
CA ALA A 30 4.76 -5.04 -6.73
C ALA A 30 5.06 -3.55 -6.53
N THR A 31 4.96 -2.79 -7.60
CA THR A 31 4.85 -1.34 -7.59
C THR A 31 3.41 -0.96 -7.93
N LEU A 32 2.80 -0.11 -7.14
CA LEU A 32 1.46 0.40 -7.34
C LEU A 32 1.52 1.90 -7.64
N VAL A 33 1.17 2.28 -8.85
CA VAL A 33 1.01 3.67 -9.28
C VAL A 33 -0.45 4.07 -9.13
N ILE A 34 -0.71 5.15 -8.44
CA ILE A 34 -2.06 5.60 -8.11
C ILE A 34 -2.26 7.00 -8.67
N HIS A 35 -3.21 7.13 -9.58
CA HIS A 35 -3.66 8.37 -10.18
C HIS A 35 -4.85 8.91 -9.37
N VAL A 36 -4.62 9.94 -8.57
CA VAL A 36 -5.68 10.60 -7.80
C VAL A 36 -6.13 11.83 -8.57
N GLN A 37 -7.35 11.78 -9.08
CA GLN A 37 -7.95 12.83 -9.91
C GLN A 37 -8.93 13.70 -9.10
N ASN A 38 -9.37 14.81 -9.71
CA ASN A 38 -10.21 15.81 -9.06
C ASN A 38 -9.57 16.48 -7.83
N VAL A 39 -8.24 16.55 -7.79
CA VAL A 39 -7.51 17.22 -6.73
C VAL A 39 -7.82 18.72 -6.78
N SER A 40 -8.26 19.27 -5.66
CA SER A 40 -8.63 20.69 -5.56
C SER A 40 -7.41 21.60 -5.74
N PRO A 41 -7.57 22.75 -6.45
CA PRO A 41 -6.48 23.73 -6.60
C PRO A 41 -6.13 24.47 -5.30
N LYS A 42 -6.80 24.18 -4.20
CA LYS A 42 -6.51 24.80 -2.89
C LYS A 42 -5.17 24.36 -2.29
N GLY A 43 -4.50 23.36 -2.88
CA GLY A 43 -3.21 22.86 -2.38
C GLY A 43 -3.35 21.97 -1.15
N GLY A 44 -2.37 22.03 -0.26
CA GLY A 44 -2.27 21.16 0.90
C GLY A 44 -1.57 19.83 0.58
N MET A 45 -1.82 18.80 1.39
CA MET A 45 -1.24 17.48 1.26
C MET A 45 -2.28 16.47 0.79
N LEU A 46 -1.91 15.61 -0.15
CA LEU A 46 -2.68 14.41 -0.44
C LEU A 46 -2.16 13.29 0.45
N ARG A 47 -3.04 12.78 1.30
CA ARG A 47 -2.75 11.68 2.22
C ARG A 47 -3.43 10.41 1.75
N LEU A 48 -2.66 9.35 1.60
CA LEU A 48 -3.12 8.10 1.04
C LEU A 48 -2.68 6.93 1.91
N GLY A 49 -3.61 6.00 2.18
CA GLY A 49 -3.34 4.75 2.86
C GLY A 49 -3.83 3.54 2.05
N LEU A 50 -3.01 2.50 2.05
CA LEU A 50 -3.32 1.18 1.48
C LEU A 50 -3.64 0.20 2.62
N TYR A 51 -4.77 -0.50 2.53
CA TYR A 51 -5.29 -1.37 3.58
C TYR A 51 -5.65 -2.74 3.02
N ASP A 52 -5.44 -3.78 3.80
CA ASP A 52 -6.02 -5.11 3.56
C ASP A 52 -7.42 -5.22 4.18
N GLU A 53 -8.07 -6.38 3.98
CA GLU A 53 -9.42 -6.64 4.50
C GLU A 53 -9.51 -6.57 6.03
N ALA A 54 -8.44 -6.96 6.72
CA ALA A 54 -8.42 -6.97 8.18
C ALA A 54 -8.32 -5.56 8.79
N ARG A 55 -7.57 -4.67 8.13
CA ARG A 55 -7.31 -3.30 8.62
C ARG A 55 -8.34 -2.29 8.13
N TYR A 56 -8.86 -2.48 6.93
CA TYR A 56 -9.76 -1.50 6.31
C TYR A 56 -10.97 -1.10 7.15
N PRO A 57 -11.67 -2.01 7.88
CA PRO A 57 -12.83 -1.64 8.69
C PRO A 57 -12.51 -0.77 9.90
N ASP A 58 -11.30 -0.88 10.44
CA ASP A 58 -10.86 -0.15 11.63
C ASP A 58 -10.26 1.20 11.23
N ASP A 59 -10.91 2.30 11.63
CA ASP A 59 -10.44 3.65 11.34
C ASP A 59 -9.18 4.05 12.14
N ASN A 60 -8.82 3.27 13.15
CA ASN A 60 -7.60 3.46 13.94
C ASN A 60 -6.45 2.54 13.52
N ALA A 61 -6.69 1.64 12.57
CA ALA A 61 -5.64 0.74 12.11
C ALA A 61 -4.62 1.48 11.23
N ASP A 62 -3.35 1.19 11.46
CA ASP A 62 -2.28 1.68 10.60
C ASP A 62 -2.42 1.10 9.19
N ALA A 63 -2.20 1.93 8.18
CA ALA A 63 -2.11 1.48 6.80
C ALA A 63 -0.92 0.53 6.60
N LEU A 64 -1.05 -0.44 5.69
CA LEU A 64 0.07 -1.31 5.28
C LEU A 64 1.17 -0.55 4.55
N ALA A 65 0.77 0.45 3.80
CA ALA A 65 1.63 1.42 3.15
C ALA A 65 0.89 2.75 3.08
N SER A 66 1.61 3.84 3.22
CA SER A 66 1.06 5.18 3.14
C SER A 66 1.97 6.11 2.34
N ALA A 67 1.40 7.19 1.85
CA ALA A 67 2.15 8.28 1.25
C ALA A 67 1.46 9.61 1.55
N ASP A 68 2.27 10.58 1.90
CA ASP A 68 1.89 11.99 2.04
C ASP A 68 2.66 12.79 0.99
N VAL A 69 1.95 13.34 0.03
CA VAL A 69 2.56 14.09 -1.08
C VAL A 69 1.89 15.44 -1.25
N GLN A 70 2.63 16.42 -1.80
CA GLN A 70 2.05 17.72 -2.13
C GLN A 70 0.92 17.55 -3.15
N ALA A 71 -0.27 18.05 -2.81
CA ALA A 71 -1.42 18.00 -3.70
C ALA A 71 -1.20 18.89 -4.94
N GLN A 72 -1.31 18.29 -6.12
CA GLN A 72 -1.23 18.98 -7.41
C GLN A 72 -2.62 19.08 -8.00
N ALA A 73 -3.05 20.30 -8.35
CA ALA A 73 -4.39 20.56 -8.86
C ALA A 73 -4.72 19.70 -10.10
N GLY A 74 -5.89 19.12 -10.10
CA GLY A 74 -6.37 18.25 -11.16
C GLY A 74 -5.98 16.79 -10.92
N GLU A 75 -4.70 16.45 -10.94
CA GLU A 75 -4.20 15.10 -10.73
C GLU A 75 -2.93 15.10 -9.86
N THR A 76 -2.87 14.14 -8.96
CA THR A 76 -1.65 13.84 -8.19
C THR A 76 -1.33 12.36 -8.33
N ILE A 77 -0.10 12.04 -8.73
CA ILE A 77 0.36 10.66 -8.90
C ILE A 77 1.14 10.24 -7.66
N VAL A 78 0.76 9.10 -7.10
CA VAL A 78 1.41 8.50 -5.93
C VAL A 78 1.96 7.12 -6.31
N THR A 79 3.20 6.83 -5.94
CA THR A 79 3.81 5.51 -6.18
C THR A 79 4.14 4.84 -4.86
N LEU A 80 3.57 3.66 -4.65
CA LEU A 80 3.90 2.78 -3.54
C LEU A 80 4.75 1.62 -4.06
N ASN A 81 5.93 1.43 -3.46
CA ASN A 81 6.87 0.37 -3.85
C ASN A 81 6.86 -0.77 -2.82
N ASN A 82 7.37 -1.93 -3.22
CA ASN A 82 7.51 -3.10 -2.35
C ASN A 82 6.19 -3.60 -1.74
N ILE A 83 5.11 -3.47 -2.48
CA ILE A 83 3.81 -4.00 -2.09
C ILE A 83 3.78 -5.50 -2.37
N ARG A 84 3.36 -6.30 -1.40
CA ARG A 84 3.12 -7.74 -1.64
C ARG A 84 1.92 -7.90 -2.56
N PRO A 85 1.94 -8.85 -3.50
CA PRO A 85 0.75 -9.21 -4.26
C PRO A 85 -0.40 -9.59 -3.33
N GLY A 86 -1.61 -9.14 -3.62
CA GLY A 86 -2.77 -9.36 -2.74
C GLY A 86 -3.95 -8.48 -3.09
N THR A 87 -4.97 -8.53 -2.24
CA THR A 87 -6.19 -7.74 -2.39
C THR A 87 -6.20 -6.59 -1.39
N TYR A 88 -6.40 -5.36 -1.87
CA TYR A 88 -6.26 -4.13 -1.09
C TYR A 88 -7.41 -3.16 -1.33
N ALA A 89 -7.46 -2.15 -0.49
CA ALA A 89 -8.28 -0.96 -0.62
C ALA A 89 -7.45 0.29 -0.42
N ILE A 90 -7.77 1.38 -1.12
CA ILE A 90 -7.17 2.70 -0.92
C ILE A 90 -8.20 3.60 -0.24
N GLN A 91 -7.73 4.35 0.75
CA GLN A 91 -8.39 5.53 1.30
C GLN A 91 -7.46 6.72 1.11
N THR A 92 -8.00 7.85 0.67
CA THR A 92 -7.23 9.07 0.49
C THR A 92 -8.07 10.30 0.77
N TYR A 93 -7.43 11.38 1.18
CA TYR A 93 -8.04 12.69 1.29
C TYR A 93 -7.02 13.79 1.02
N GLN A 94 -7.52 14.94 0.63
CA GLN A 94 -6.71 16.13 0.46
C GLN A 94 -6.81 17.00 1.72
N ASP A 95 -5.77 16.96 2.53
CA ASP A 95 -5.59 17.77 3.74
C ASP A 95 -5.20 19.20 3.31
N ILE A 96 -6.21 20.06 3.10
CA ILE A 96 -6.03 21.39 2.52
C ILE A 96 -5.26 22.32 3.45
N ASN A 97 -5.48 22.21 4.76
CA ASN A 97 -4.83 23.04 5.76
C ASN A 97 -3.57 22.41 6.39
N SER A 98 -3.22 21.18 5.98
CA SER A 98 -2.04 20.42 6.42
C SER A 98 -2.00 20.24 7.95
N ASN A 99 -3.16 19.91 8.54
CA ASN A 99 -3.28 19.65 9.97
C ASN A 99 -3.20 18.17 10.37
N ASP A 100 -2.89 17.29 9.42
CA ASP A 100 -2.74 15.83 9.56
C ASP A 100 -4.03 15.09 9.92
N LYS A 101 -5.18 15.70 9.65
CA LYS A 101 -6.49 15.15 9.98
C LYS A 101 -7.49 15.41 8.86
N MET A 102 -8.45 14.51 8.71
CA MET A 102 -9.66 14.75 7.94
C MET A 102 -10.56 15.71 8.72
N ASP A 103 -10.74 16.93 8.20
CA ASP A 103 -11.67 17.87 8.81
C ASP A 103 -13.12 17.45 8.59
N THR A 104 -13.89 17.49 9.66
CA THR A 104 -15.32 17.17 9.63
C THR A 104 -16.15 18.29 10.25
N SER A 105 -17.39 18.45 9.76
CA SER A 105 -18.36 19.31 10.41
C SER A 105 -18.78 18.76 11.78
N TRP A 106 -19.55 19.55 12.53
CA TRP A 106 -20.17 19.12 13.80
C TRP A 106 -20.98 17.82 13.69
N PHE A 107 -21.52 17.54 12.51
CA PHE A 107 -22.29 16.32 12.22
C PHE A 107 -21.43 15.16 11.66
N GLY A 108 -20.10 15.26 11.72
CA GLY A 108 -19.18 14.25 11.18
C GLY A 108 -19.12 14.19 9.65
N ILE A 109 -19.59 15.23 8.96
CA ILE A 109 -19.54 15.30 7.50
C ILE A 109 -18.15 15.78 7.07
N PRO A 110 -17.42 15.05 6.18
CA PRO A 110 -16.16 15.49 5.64
C PRO A 110 -16.23 16.87 4.99
N GLN A 111 -15.31 17.75 5.34
CA GLN A 111 -15.18 19.10 4.77
C GLN A 111 -14.07 19.16 3.71
N GLU A 112 -13.21 18.18 3.69
CA GLU A 112 -12.12 18.03 2.74
C GLU A 112 -12.45 17.01 1.66
N PRO A 113 -11.87 17.15 0.45
CA PRO A 113 -12.03 16.17 -0.61
C PRO A 113 -11.44 14.83 -0.19
N TYR A 114 -12.15 13.74 -0.45
CA TYR A 114 -11.72 12.39 -0.11
C TYR A 114 -12.09 11.40 -1.22
N GLY A 115 -11.46 10.25 -1.21
CA GLY A 115 -11.71 9.20 -2.19
C GLY A 115 -11.40 7.80 -1.67
N PHE A 116 -12.00 6.83 -2.34
CA PHE A 116 -11.76 5.41 -2.12
C PHE A 116 -11.45 4.75 -3.46
N SER A 117 -10.68 3.68 -3.42
CA SER A 117 -10.47 2.86 -4.63
C SER A 117 -11.80 2.45 -5.26
N ARG A 118 -11.79 2.29 -6.61
CA ARG A 118 -12.97 1.99 -7.44
C ARG A 118 -14.06 3.07 -7.39
N ASP A 119 -13.72 4.29 -6.97
CA ASP A 119 -14.66 5.42 -6.84
C ASP A 119 -15.89 5.08 -5.99
N ALA A 120 -15.70 4.21 -5.01
CA ALA A 120 -16.79 3.81 -4.14
C ALA A 120 -17.31 4.99 -3.32
N ARG A 121 -18.62 5.20 -3.39
CA ARG A 121 -19.29 6.35 -2.74
C ARG A 121 -19.79 5.96 -1.35
N PRO A 122 -19.36 6.66 -0.29
CA PRO A 122 -19.98 6.50 1.02
C PRO A 122 -21.44 6.99 0.98
N ARG A 123 -22.31 6.30 1.70
CA ARG A 123 -23.72 6.74 1.85
C ARG A 123 -23.96 7.32 3.24
N LEU A 124 -23.97 6.49 4.26
CA LEU A 124 -24.13 6.89 5.67
C LEU A 124 -22.88 6.53 6.49
N SER A 125 -21.98 5.77 5.90
CA SER A 125 -20.72 5.31 6.51
C SER A 125 -19.71 5.01 5.43
N LYS A 126 -18.47 4.77 5.83
CA LYS A 126 -17.39 4.29 4.96
C LYS A 126 -17.86 3.09 4.12
N PRO A 127 -17.52 3.01 2.82
CA PRO A 127 -17.86 1.87 1.97
C PRO A 127 -17.29 0.56 2.55
N ARG A 128 -17.98 -0.56 2.32
CA ARG A 128 -17.47 -1.87 2.73
C ARG A 128 -16.24 -2.25 1.91
N PHE A 129 -15.34 -3.06 2.47
CA PHE A 129 -14.15 -3.55 1.78
C PHE A 129 -14.47 -4.17 0.41
N SER A 130 -15.54 -4.95 0.31
CA SER A 130 -15.99 -5.56 -0.95
C SER A 130 -16.32 -4.57 -2.07
N ALA A 131 -16.63 -3.32 -1.74
CA ALA A 131 -16.92 -2.27 -2.71
C ALA A 131 -15.67 -1.53 -3.20
N VAL A 132 -14.61 -1.53 -2.41
CA VAL A 132 -13.38 -0.78 -2.66
C VAL A 132 -12.20 -1.66 -3.06
N ARG A 133 -12.26 -2.96 -2.81
CA ARG A 133 -11.15 -3.87 -3.01
C ARG A 133 -10.72 -3.98 -4.47
N PHE A 134 -9.42 -4.08 -4.68
CA PHE A 134 -8.79 -4.39 -5.97
C PHE A 134 -7.58 -5.30 -5.75
N ASP A 135 -7.17 -5.99 -6.80
CA ASP A 135 -6.05 -6.93 -6.73
C ASP A 135 -4.76 -6.27 -7.23
N VAL A 136 -3.67 -6.54 -6.54
CA VAL A 136 -2.31 -6.17 -6.90
C VAL A 136 -1.55 -7.43 -7.28
N ALA A 137 -1.14 -7.53 -8.54
CA ALA A 137 -0.32 -8.62 -9.07
C ALA A 137 1.18 -8.29 -8.93
N PRO A 138 2.09 -9.27 -9.05
CA PRO A 138 3.51 -9.00 -9.15
C PRO A 138 3.85 -8.03 -10.28
N GLY A 139 4.82 -7.15 -10.07
CA GLY A 139 5.25 -6.16 -11.05
C GLY A 139 4.51 -4.82 -10.92
N MET A 140 4.30 -4.13 -12.06
CA MET A 140 3.67 -2.82 -12.07
C MET A 140 2.14 -2.92 -12.14
N ASN A 141 1.47 -2.18 -11.28
CA ASN A 141 0.02 -2.07 -11.22
C ASN A 141 -0.37 -0.60 -11.21
N GLU A 142 -1.52 -0.28 -11.78
CA GLU A 142 -2.06 1.08 -11.83
C GLU A 142 -3.48 1.09 -11.26
N GLN A 143 -3.81 2.15 -10.53
CA GLN A 143 -5.13 2.44 -10.03
C GLN A 143 -5.46 3.90 -10.28
N THR A 144 -6.69 4.17 -10.68
CA THR A 144 -7.22 5.53 -10.77
C THR A 144 -8.40 5.66 -9.80
N LEU A 145 -8.44 6.75 -9.08
CA LEU A 145 -9.57 7.12 -8.22
C LEU A 145 -9.77 8.63 -8.26
N HIS A 146 -10.99 9.06 -7.96
CA HIS A 146 -11.38 10.47 -8.00
C HIS A 146 -11.72 10.96 -6.59
N LEU A 147 -11.16 12.12 -6.23
CA LEU A 147 -11.59 12.80 -5.03
C LEU A 147 -13.01 13.33 -5.20
N GLN A 148 -13.79 13.21 -4.15
CA GLN A 148 -15.18 13.65 -4.06
C GLN A 148 -15.30 14.60 -2.88
N SER A 149 -16.13 15.64 -3.00
CA SER A 149 -16.55 16.46 -1.88
C SER A 149 -17.96 16.08 -1.48
N PHE A 150 -18.32 16.28 -0.21
CA PHE A 150 -19.71 16.05 0.22
C PHE A 150 -20.71 16.88 -0.59
N VAL A 151 -20.35 18.11 -0.98
CA VAL A 151 -21.17 18.97 -1.80
C VAL A 151 -21.42 18.38 -3.18
N SER A 152 -20.41 17.80 -3.83
CA SER A 152 -20.58 17.15 -5.13
C SER A 152 -21.49 15.92 -5.07
N LEU A 153 -21.43 15.16 -3.97
CA LEU A 153 -22.28 13.98 -3.78
C LEU A 153 -23.77 14.28 -3.64
N ILE A 154 -24.14 15.43 -3.11
CA ILE A 154 -25.54 15.85 -2.99
C ILE A 154 -26.07 16.57 -4.24
N ALA A 155 -25.18 17.14 -5.07
CA ALA A 155 -25.55 17.85 -6.29
C ALA A 155 -25.91 16.91 -7.46
N GLU A 156 -25.51 15.64 -7.40
CA GLU A 156 -25.75 14.62 -8.43
C GLU A 156 -27.06 13.82 -8.22
N LYS A 157 -27.93 14.23 -7.29
CA LYS A 157 -29.26 13.65 -7.08
C LYS A 157 -30.33 14.49 -7.76
#